data_e1e2ebfe22f6e23fb8b7b78f49be2614
#
_entry.id   e1e2ebfe22f6e23fb8b7b78f49be2614
#
_cell.length_a   1.000
_cell.length_b   1.000
_cell.length_c   1.000
_cell.angle_alpha   90.00
_cell.angle_beta   90.00
_cell.angle_gamma   90.00
#
_symmetry.space_group_name_H-M   'P 1'
#
loop_
_entity.id
_entity.type
_entity.pdbx_description
1 polymer ?
#
loop_
_entity_poly.entity_id
_entity_poly.type
_entity_poly.pdbx_seq_one_letter_code
_entity_poly.pdbx_strand_id
1 'polypeptide(L)'
;MNKEDTPEPDPRTLAELSALADGTLEPGRVQAIRELIARSPALSRRYAREREAVAALHTVRADRAPERLRMAIAARHQPARKPRPRLAFGGALAAAVAAAVAAVVLLLPSGSPGAPSVSQAAALSLRGPVMPGPVADRTQGGARLKQDVGEVYFPNWSDVGWRAVGQRVDRLNHQLAVTVYYQRGSRRIAYTILAAPALRWPGTAQRQVRGIEVQSFTSHGRTIITWRRTGHTCVLSGAGVSADGLAKLAFSD
;
A
#
# COMPACT_ATOMS: atom_id res chain seq x y z
N MET A 1 -37.68 6.63 -31.05
CA MET A 1 -36.45 7.39 -30.79
C MET A 1 -35.42 6.37 -30.33
N ASN A 2 -34.65 5.85 -31.29
CA ASN A 2 -33.70 4.74 -31.08
C ASN A 2 -32.54 5.21 -30.25
N LYS A 3 -32.36 4.58 -29.08
CA LYS A 3 -31.17 4.69 -28.26
C LYS A 3 -30.06 3.98 -29.06
N GLU A 4 -29.20 4.75 -29.74
CA GLU A 4 -28.03 4.23 -30.43
C GLU A 4 -27.18 3.47 -29.41
N ASP A 5 -27.09 2.18 -29.64
CA ASP A 5 -26.26 1.21 -28.95
C ASP A 5 -24.79 1.54 -29.33
N THR A 6 -24.20 2.57 -28.66
CA THR A 6 -22.80 2.88 -28.83
C THR A 6 -22.03 1.77 -28.10
N PRO A 7 -21.27 0.93 -28.81
CA PRO A 7 -20.54 -0.16 -28.16
C PRO A 7 -19.65 0.37 -27.06
N GLU A 8 -19.72 -0.26 -25.90
CA GLU A 8 -18.90 0.10 -24.75
C GLU A 8 -17.42 -0.02 -25.14
N PRO A 9 -16.60 1.02 -24.92
CA PRO A 9 -15.22 0.99 -25.35
C PRO A 9 -14.45 -0.12 -24.62
N ASP A 10 -13.63 -0.85 -25.37
CA ASP A 10 -12.78 -1.93 -24.88
C ASP A 10 -11.99 -1.51 -23.61
N PRO A 11 -11.96 -2.35 -22.56
CA PRO A 11 -11.22 -2.09 -21.32
C PRO A 11 -9.76 -1.69 -21.53
N ARG A 12 -9.11 -2.23 -22.58
CA ARG A 12 -7.73 -1.87 -22.94
C ARG A 12 -7.65 -0.42 -23.44
N THR A 13 -8.57 0.00 -24.30
CA THR A 13 -8.65 1.39 -24.78
C THR A 13 -8.89 2.37 -23.63
N LEU A 14 -9.70 1.99 -22.64
CA LEU A 14 -9.95 2.80 -21.45
C LEU A 14 -8.69 2.95 -20.58
N ALA A 15 -7.91 1.88 -20.40
CA ALA A 15 -6.64 1.92 -19.66
C ALA A 15 -5.59 2.80 -20.37
N GLU A 16 -5.48 2.69 -21.70
CA GLU A 16 -4.59 3.51 -22.51
C GLU A 16 -4.99 5.00 -22.49
N LEU A 17 -6.28 5.31 -22.42
CA LEU A 17 -6.79 6.68 -22.29
C LEU A 17 -6.43 7.30 -20.92
N SER A 18 -6.56 6.55 -19.83
CA SER A 18 -6.13 7.00 -18.51
C SER A 18 -4.59 7.20 -18.47
N ALA A 19 -3.82 6.28 -19.04
CA ALA A 19 -2.37 6.41 -19.15
C ALA A 19 -1.95 7.63 -20.01
N LEU A 20 -2.72 7.97 -21.04
CA LEU A 20 -2.48 9.20 -21.81
C LEU A 20 -2.76 10.46 -20.98
N ALA A 21 -3.82 10.42 -20.14
CA ALA A 21 -4.15 11.55 -19.26
C ALA A 21 -3.08 11.78 -18.19
N ASP A 22 -2.49 10.72 -17.65
CA ASP A 22 -1.41 10.74 -16.65
C ASP A 22 -0.04 11.07 -17.25
N GLY A 23 0.11 11.00 -18.57
CA GLY A 23 1.40 11.14 -19.26
C GLY A 23 2.30 9.90 -19.14
N THR A 24 1.75 8.73 -18.78
CA THR A 24 2.48 7.47 -18.61
C THR A 24 2.33 6.51 -19.80
N LEU A 25 1.55 6.90 -20.83
CA LEU A 25 1.36 6.09 -22.03
C LEU A 25 2.67 5.98 -22.83
N GLU A 26 2.96 4.80 -23.33
CA GLU A 26 4.12 4.53 -24.17
C GLU A 26 4.14 5.46 -25.43
N PRO A 27 5.26 6.10 -25.77
CA PRO A 27 5.34 7.10 -26.86
C PRO A 27 4.79 6.59 -28.20
N GLY A 28 5.03 5.33 -28.54
CA GLY A 28 4.55 4.71 -29.77
C GLY A 28 3.04 4.55 -29.87
N ARG A 29 2.30 4.64 -28.74
CA ARG A 29 0.84 4.49 -28.68
C ARG A 29 0.09 5.82 -28.63
N VAL A 30 0.76 6.91 -28.30
CA VAL A 30 0.15 8.24 -28.05
C VAL A 30 -0.65 8.72 -29.27
N GLN A 31 -0.09 8.62 -30.45
CA GLN A 31 -0.74 9.11 -31.67
C GLN A 31 -2.01 8.30 -32.01
N ALA A 32 -1.95 6.96 -31.91
CA ALA A 32 -3.08 6.09 -32.19
C ALA A 32 -4.27 6.36 -31.23
N ILE A 33 -3.99 6.56 -29.94
CA ILE A 33 -5.04 6.89 -28.96
C ILE A 33 -5.62 8.28 -29.18
N ARG A 34 -4.81 9.28 -29.54
CA ARG A 34 -5.33 10.61 -29.91
C ARG A 34 -6.27 10.58 -31.11
N GLU A 35 -5.97 9.76 -32.10
CA GLU A 35 -6.83 9.58 -33.26
C GLU A 35 -8.16 8.90 -32.90
N LEU A 36 -8.14 7.91 -32.00
CA LEU A 36 -9.36 7.29 -31.48
C LEU A 36 -10.22 8.30 -30.69
N ILE A 37 -9.60 9.13 -29.85
CA ILE A 37 -10.29 10.20 -29.12
C ILE A 37 -10.94 11.19 -30.09
N ALA A 38 -10.24 11.60 -31.15
CA ALA A 38 -10.74 12.55 -32.15
C ALA A 38 -11.96 12.02 -32.92
N ARG A 39 -12.05 10.71 -33.13
CA ARG A 39 -13.15 10.05 -33.86
C ARG A 39 -14.37 9.73 -32.97
N SER A 40 -14.22 9.76 -31.64
CA SER A 40 -15.30 9.37 -30.71
C SER A 40 -15.59 10.48 -29.70
N PRO A 41 -16.77 11.14 -29.81
CA PRO A 41 -17.20 12.14 -28.83
C PRO A 41 -17.30 11.59 -27.39
N ALA A 42 -17.61 10.29 -27.25
CA ALA A 42 -17.69 9.62 -25.95
C ALA A 42 -16.31 9.50 -25.30
N LEU A 43 -15.29 9.07 -26.06
CA LEU A 43 -13.90 9.00 -25.57
C LEU A 43 -13.32 10.38 -25.29
N SER A 44 -13.66 11.39 -26.12
CA SER A 44 -13.22 12.77 -25.91
C SER A 44 -13.75 13.35 -24.60
N ARG A 45 -15.04 13.15 -24.28
CA ARG A 45 -15.64 13.58 -23.00
C ARG A 45 -15.02 12.83 -21.82
N ARG A 46 -14.72 11.55 -21.97
CA ARG A 46 -14.07 10.78 -20.91
C ARG A 46 -12.63 11.24 -20.68
N TYR A 47 -11.87 11.44 -21.74
CA TYR A 47 -10.50 11.97 -21.66
C TYR A 47 -10.43 13.34 -20.99
N ALA A 48 -11.38 14.22 -21.29
CA ALA A 48 -11.46 15.54 -20.64
C ALA A 48 -11.66 15.40 -19.12
N ARG A 49 -12.55 14.51 -18.67
CA ARG A 49 -12.77 14.23 -17.23
C ARG A 49 -11.54 13.63 -16.55
N GLU A 50 -10.85 12.68 -17.20
CA GLU A 50 -9.62 12.09 -16.67
C GLU A 50 -8.53 13.18 -16.51
N ARG A 51 -8.35 14.05 -17.49
CA ARG A 51 -7.41 15.18 -17.42
C ARG A 51 -7.76 16.16 -16.32
N GLU A 52 -9.03 16.46 -16.11
CA GLU A 52 -9.48 17.33 -15.03
C GLU A 52 -9.18 16.71 -13.66
N ALA A 53 -9.43 15.42 -13.48
CA ALA A 53 -9.09 14.68 -12.26
C ALA A 53 -7.57 14.70 -11.99
N VAL A 54 -6.74 14.48 -13.01
CA VAL A 54 -5.28 14.56 -12.91
C VAL A 54 -4.82 15.98 -12.56
N ALA A 55 -5.40 17.01 -13.17
CA ALA A 55 -5.10 18.41 -12.87
C ALA A 55 -5.47 18.77 -11.42
N ALA A 56 -6.63 18.31 -10.93
CA ALA A 56 -7.04 18.48 -9.53
C ALA A 56 -6.05 17.83 -8.56
N LEU A 57 -5.56 16.63 -8.87
CA LEU A 57 -4.53 15.96 -8.08
C LEU A 57 -3.19 16.72 -8.07
N HIS A 58 -2.83 17.34 -9.19
CA HIS A 58 -1.62 18.17 -9.27
C HIS A 58 -1.70 19.44 -8.41
N THR A 59 -2.86 20.02 -8.23
CA THR A 59 -3.04 21.18 -7.33
C THR A 59 -2.85 20.81 -5.85
N VAL A 60 -3.28 19.60 -5.45
CA VAL A 60 -3.05 19.07 -4.09
C VAL A 60 -1.58 18.68 -3.86
N ARG A 61 -0.83 18.38 -4.92
CA ARG A 61 0.62 18.04 -4.87
C ARG A 61 1.55 19.25 -4.77
N ALA A 62 1.04 20.45 -4.68
CA ALA A 62 1.85 21.67 -4.64
C ALA A 62 2.68 21.85 -3.35
N ASP A 63 2.48 21.01 -2.34
CA ASP A 63 3.39 20.95 -1.20
C ASP A 63 4.73 20.34 -1.63
N ARG A 64 5.68 21.25 -1.87
CA ARG A 64 7.06 20.86 -2.19
C ARG A 64 7.63 20.04 -1.04
N ALA A 65 8.17 18.86 -1.36
CA ALA A 65 8.89 18.07 -0.37
C ALA A 65 9.96 18.90 0.34
N PRO A 66 10.12 18.75 1.68
CA PRO A 66 11.12 19.47 2.43
C PRO A 66 12.51 19.38 1.79
N GLU A 67 13.27 20.50 1.80
CA GLU A 67 14.58 20.61 1.14
C GLU A 67 15.52 19.45 1.50
N ARG A 68 15.59 19.08 2.78
CA ARG A 68 16.41 17.97 3.26
C ARG A 68 16.04 16.61 2.65
N LEU A 69 14.77 16.38 2.31
CA LEU A 69 14.33 15.15 1.65
C LEU A 69 14.78 15.14 0.18
N ARG A 70 14.66 16.27 -0.50
CA ARG A 70 15.15 16.44 -1.88
C ARG A 70 16.67 16.25 -1.96
N MET A 71 17.41 16.84 -1.02
CA MET A 71 18.87 16.68 -0.91
C MET A 71 19.27 15.22 -0.65
N ALA A 72 18.58 14.52 0.24
CA ALA A 72 18.85 13.11 0.53
C ALA A 72 18.57 12.20 -0.69
N ILE A 73 17.54 12.50 -1.48
CA ILE A 73 17.22 11.77 -2.71
C ILE A 73 18.27 12.08 -3.79
N ALA A 74 18.64 13.36 -3.97
CA ALA A 74 19.66 13.76 -4.93
C ALA A 74 21.03 13.14 -4.61
N ALA A 75 21.40 13.05 -3.35
CA ALA A 75 22.64 12.39 -2.91
C ALA A 75 22.65 10.88 -3.22
N ARG A 76 21.48 10.21 -3.19
CA ARG A 76 21.37 8.78 -3.57
C ARG A 76 21.38 8.52 -5.06
N HIS A 77 21.00 9.51 -5.87
CA HIS A 77 20.95 9.40 -7.32
C HIS A 77 22.18 9.98 -8.02
N GLN A 78 23.18 10.51 -7.30
CA GLN A 78 24.45 10.85 -7.91
C GLN A 78 25.13 9.57 -8.38
N PRO A 79 25.41 9.41 -9.70
CA PRO A 79 26.16 8.27 -10.19
C PRO A 79 27.53 8.30 -9.53
N ALA A 80 27.90 7.21 -8.86
CA ALA A 80 29.21 7.05 -8.25
C ALA A 80 30.28 7.37 -9.29
N ARG A 81 30.95 8.53 -9.16
CA ARG A 81 32.13 8.84 -9.99
C ARG A 81 33.14 7.76 -9.72
N LYS A 82 33.42 6.93 -10.73
CA LYS A 82 34.47 5.91 -10.70
C LYS A 82 35.76 6.60 -10.26
N PRO A 83 36.37 6.25 -9.11
CA PRO A 83 37.67 6.78 -8.75
C PRO A 83 38.69 6.26 -9.75
N ARG A 84 39.40 7.19 -10.40
CA ARG A 84 40.62 6.84 -11.18
C ARG A 84 41.65 6.27 -10.17
N PRO A 85 42.30 5.14 -10.47
CA PRO A 85 43.30 4.58 -9.58
C PRO A 85 44.52 5.51 -9.52
N ARG A 86 44.63 6.24 -8.40
CA ARG A 86 45.94 6.82 -8.03
C ARG A 86 46.56 5.86 -7.05
N LEU A 87 47.60 5.20 -7.49
CA LEU A 87 48.52 4.47 -6.65
C LEU A 87 49.11 5.46 -5.63
N ALA A 88 48.76 5.31 -4.35
CA ALA A 88 49.46 5.90 -3.23
C ALA A 88 49.36 4.93 -2.05
N PHE A 89 50.50 4.49 -1.62
CA PHE A 89 50.81 3.72 -0.42
C PHE A 89 50.28 4.42 0.86
N GLY A 90 49.67 3.67 1.77
CA GLY A 90 49.52 4.07 3.15
C GLY A 90 48.15 3.78 3.75
N GLY A 91 48.08 2.88 4.74
CA GLY A 91 47.13 2.96 5.81
C GLY A 91 46.03 1.89 5.89
N ALA A 92 46.30 0.88 6.70
CA ALA A 92 45.48 -0.28 7.06
C ALA A 92 44.23 0.01 7.95
N LEU A 93 43.53 1.12 7.75
CA LEU A 93 42.35 1.48 8.60
C LEU A 93 41.04 1.65 7.82
N ALA A 94 41.06 1.42 6.48
CA ALA A 94 39.84 1.58 5.65
C ALA A 94 38.98 0.30 5.49
N ALA A 95 39.42 -0.85 6.01
CA ALA A 95 38.75 -2.13 5.83
C ALA A 95 37.55 -2.35 6.77
N ALA A 96 37.47 -1.65 7.90
CA ALA A 96 36.39 -1.89 8.89
C ALA A 96 35.06 -1.22 8.53
N VAL A 97 35.06 -0.12 7.75
CA VAL A 97 33.82 0.59 7.39
C VAL A 97 33.11 -0.05 6.21
N ALA A 98 33.84 -0.68 5.30
CA ALA A 98 33.25 -1.38 4.16
C ALA A 98 32.49 -2.66 4.55
N ALA A 99 32.95 -3.35 5.60
CA ALA A 99 32.27 -4.55 6.12
C ALA A 99 30.93 -4.24 6.83
N ALA A 100 30.82 -3.08 7.47
CA ALA A 100 29.57 -2.68 8.15
C ALA A 100 28.46 -2.28 7.14
N VAL A 101 28.83 -1.68 6.01
CA VAL A 101 27.87 -1.32 4.95
C VAL A 101 27.40 -2.56 4.18
N ALA A 102 28.27 -3.53 3.95
CA ALA A 102 27.91 -4.80 3.30
C ALA A 102 27.00 -5.66 4.18
N ALA A 103 27.18 -5.66 5.51
CA ALA A 103 26.31 -6.38 6.43
C ALA A 103 24.89 -5.80 6.52
N VAL A 104 24.74 -4.48 6.36
CA VAL A 104 23.41 -3.83 6.33
C VAL A 104 22.66 -4.14 5.03
N VAL A 105 23.36 -4.29 3.91
CA VAL A 105 22.74 -4.65 2.61
C VAL A 105 22.33 -6.11 2.56
N LEU A 106 23.02 -7.01 3.27
CA LEU A 106 22.67 -8.44 3.38
C LEU A 106 21.51 -8.73 4.32
N LEU A 107 21.14 -7.76 5.18
CA LEU A 107 20.00 -7.87 6.10
C LEU A 107 18.72 -7.23 5.52
N LEU A 108 18.77 -6.62 4.34
CA LEU A 108 17.56 -6.22 3.62
C LEU A 108 16.91 -7.49 3.02
N PRO A 109 15.65 -7.77 3.34
CA PRO A 109 14.98 -8.92 2.77
C PRO A 109 15.01 -8.82 1.25
N SER A 110 15.59 -9.85 0.61
CA SER A 110 15.70 -9.98 -0.84
C SER A 110 14.31 -10.15 -1.45
N GLY A 111 13.56 -9.05 -1.59
CA GLY A 111 12.33 -8.98 -2.36
C GLY A 111 12.66 -8.54 -3.79
N SER A 112 12.09 -9.20 -4.77
CA SER A 112 12.17 -8.75 -6.17
C SER A 112 11.80 -7.26 -6.23
N PRO A 113 12.59 -6.40 -6.93
CA PRO A 113 12.25 -4.99 -7.08
C PRO A 113 10.85 -4.87 -7.68
N GLY A 114 9.91 -4.27 -6.92
CA GLY A 114 8.53 -4.06 -7.37
C GLY A 114 7.46 -4.98 -6.76
N ALA A 115 7.80 -6.09 -6.09
CA ALA A 115 6.79 -6.90 -5.40
C ALA A 115 6.32 -6.21 -4.10
N PRO A 116 4.99 -6.16 -3.83
CA PRO A 116 4.48 -5.56 -2.60
C PRO A 116 4.93 -6.35 -1.37
N SER A 117 5.23 -5.64 -0.29
CA SER A 117 5.69 -6.24 0.97
C SER A 117 4.69 -6.01 2.11
N VAL A 118 4.75 -6.87 3.14
CA VAL A 118 3.95 -6.69 4.35
C VAL A 118 4.28 -5.38 5.05
N SER A 119 5.53 -4.89 4.99
CA SER A 119 5.92 -3.59 5.55
C SER A 119 5.25 -2.43 4.82
N GLN A 120 5.09 -2.51 3.50
CA GLN A 120 4.33 -1.52 2.74
C GLN A 120 2.84 -1.57 3.08
N ALA A 121 2.27 -2.78 3.25
CA ALA A 121 0.90 -2.94 3.72
C ALA A 121 0.69 -2.35 5.13
N ALA A 122 1.63 -2.56 6.03
CA ALA A 122 1.61 -1.97 7.37
C ALA A 122 1.70 -0.43 7.32
N ALA A 123 2.48 0.13 6.38
CA ALA A 123 2.59 1.58 6.21
C ALA A 123 1.27 2.24 5.76
N LEU A 124 0.35 1.50 5.11
CA LEU A 124 -0.99 2.02 4.80
C LEU A 124 -1.77 2.39 6.06
N SER A 125 -1.59 1.64 7.15
CA SER A 125 -2.24 1.91 8.44
C SER A 125 -1.86 3.25 9.07
N LEU A 126 -0.73 3.85 8.66
CA LEU A 126 -0.24 5.14 9.16
C LEU A 126 -0.93 6.33 8.49
N ARG A 127 -1.56 6.14 7.34
CA ARG A 127 -2.17 7.23 6.56
C ARG A 127 -3.45 7.81 7.18
N GLY A 128 -4.04 7.12 8.15
CA GLY A 128 -5.30 7.51 8.78
C GLY A 128 -6.54 7.25 7.92
N PRO A 129 -7.74 7.38 8.50
CA PRO A 129 -9.01 7.17 7.81
C PRO A 129 -9.33 8.34 6.86
N VAL A 130 -10.05 8.04 5.78
CA VAL A 130 -10.58 9.02 4.81
C VAL A 130 -12.11 8.93 4.67
N MET A 131 -12.71 7.88 5.25
CA MET A 131 -14.15 7.65 5.27
C MET A 131 -14.59 7.27 6.67
N PRO A 132 -15.89 7.45 7.03
CA PRO A 132 -16.47 6.96 8.27
C PRO A 132 -16.20 5.46 8.48
N GLY A 133 -16.19 5.02 9.74
CA GLY A 133 -16.05 3.60 10.06
C GLY A 133 -17.24 2.78 9.54
N PRO A 134 -17.02 1.54 9.09
CA PRO A 134 -18.10 0.66 8.68
C PRO A 134 -18.97 0.27 9.87
N VAL A 135 -20.27 0.11 9.60
CA VAL A 135 -21.23 -0.30 10.62
C VAL A 135 -21.25 -1.81 10.83
N ALA A 136 -21.77 -2.27 11.96
CA ALA A 136 -21.97 -3.69 12.23
C ALA A 136 -22.95 -4.31 11.22
N ASP A 137 -22.65 -5.52 10.75
CA ASP A 137 -23.54 -6.30 9.91
C ASP A 137 -24.55 -7.07 10.78
N ARG A 138 -25.76 -6.51 10.90
CA ARG A 138 -26.82 -7.11 11.67
C ARG A 138 -27.35 -8.42 11.09
N THR A 139 -27.18 -8.65 9.78
CA THR A 139 -27.60 -9.89 9.11
C THR A 139 -26.73 -11.08 9.51
N GLN A 140 -25.53 -10.81 10.02
CA GLN A 140 -24.57 -11.80 10.52
C GLN A 140 -24.42 -11.76 12.06
N GLY A 141 -25.50 -11.42 12.77
CA GLY A 141 -25.49 -11.35 14.22
C GLY A 141 -24.65 -10.21 14.82
N GLY A 142 -24.20 -9.26 14.01
CA GLY A 142 -23.40 -8.12 14.44
C GLY A 142 -21.92 -8.42 14.73
N ALA A 143 -21.47 -9.67 14.63
CA ALA A 143 -20.08 -10.05 14.87
C ALA A 143 -19.10 -9.53 13.82
N ARG A 144 -19.60 -9.08 12.67
CA ARG A 144 -18.83 -8.56 11.54
C ARG A 144 -19.24 -7.14 11.22
N LEU A 145 -18.34 -6.41 10.56
CA LEU A 145 -18.66 -5.11 9.95
C LEU A 145 -19.16 -5.32 8.51
N LYS A 146 -19.96 -4.39 8.00
CA LYS A 146 -20.38 -4.32 6.60
C LYS A 146 -19.24 -3.85 5.70
N GLN A 147 -18.10 -4.51 5.81
CA GLN A 147 -16.90 -4.28 5.00
C GLN A 147 -16.11 -5.57 4.89
N ASP A 148 -15.68 -5.90 3.70
CA ASP A 148 -14.91 -7.09 3.39
C ASP A 148 -13.88 -6.83 2.28
N VAL A 149 -13.00 -7.79 2.08
CA VAL A 149 -12.13 -7.89 0.91
C VAL A 149 -12.19 -9.34 0.46
N GLY A 150 -12.97 -9.64 -0.58
CA GLY A 150 -13.21 -10.98 -1.09
C GLY A 150 -13.45 -11.96 0.06
N GLU A 151 -14.57 -12.23 0.54
CA GLU A 151 -14.94 -13.18 1.60
C GLU A 151 -14.23 -13.04 2.97
N VAL A 152 -13.22 -12.14 3.10
CA VAL A 152 -12.55 -11.86 4.38
C VAL A 152 -13.14 -10.61 5.00
N TYR A 153 -13.90 -10.76 6.06
CA TYR A 153 -14.62 -9.70 6.75
C TYR A 153 -13.80 -9.08 7.89
N PHE A 154 -14.07 -7.81 8.17
CA PHE A 154 -13.56 -7.13 9.35
C PHE A 154 -14.43 -7.47 10.56
N PRO A 155 -13.83 -7.87 11.69
CA PRO A 155 -14.57 -8.18 12.90
C PRO A 155 -15.15 -6.91 13.54
N ASN A 156 -16.31 -7.05 14.18
CA ASN A 156 -16.85 -6.03 15.04
C ASN A 156 -16.38 -6.27 16.48
N TRP A 157 -15.42 -5.50 16.93
CA TRP A 157 -14.83 -5.61 18.28
C TRP A 157 -15.48 -4.65 19.31
N SER A 158 -16.71 -4.19 19.06
CA SER A 158 -17.41 -3.28 19.96
C SER A 158 -17.60 -3.88 21.36
N ASP A 159 -17.83 -5.18 21.45
CA ASP A 159 -18.07 -5.90 22.71
C ASP A 159 -16.83 -5.95 23.61
N VAL A 160 -15.63 -5.87 23.00
CA VAL A 160 -14.35 -5.74 23.72
C VAL A 160 -13.85 -4.29 23.76
N GLY A 161 -14.74 -3.33 23.46
CA GLY A 161 -14.52 -1.90 23.61
C GLY A 161 -13.79 -1.22 22.44
N TRP A 162 -13.50 -1.92 21.32
CA TRP A 162 -12.90 -1.35 20.14
C TRP A 162 -13.97 -0.99 19.10
N ARG A 163 -14.18 0.29 18.86
CA ARG A 163 -15.18 0.79 17.90
C ARG A 163 -14.52 1.13 16.57
N ALA A 164 -15.10 0.71 15.46
CA ALA A 164 -14.68 1.12 14.13
C ALA A 164 -14.99 2.62 13.94
N VAL A 165 -13.95 3.45 13.80
CA VAL A 165 -14.06 4.91 13.74
C VAL A 165 -13.76 5.47 12.37
N GLY A 166 -13.23 4.66 11.46
CA GLY A 166 -12.94 5.10 10.11
C GLY A 166 -12.40 3.99 9.24
N GLN A 167 -12.37 4.24 7.94
CA GLN A 167 -11.81 3.31 6.97
C GLN A 167 -11.13 4.05 5.83
N ARG A 168 -10.34 3.32 5.05
CA ARG A 168 -9.78 3.76 3.80
C ARG A 168 -9.59 2.60 2.83
N VAL A 169 -9.63 2.90 1.57
CA VAL A 169 -9.36 1.96 0.49
C VAL A 169 -8.13 2.46 -0.27
N ASP A 170 -7.13 1.60 -0.39
CA ASP A 170 -5.89 1.87 -1.12
C ASP A 170 -5.65 0.79 -2.15
N ARG A 171 -4.68 1.01 -3.03
CA ARG A 171 -4.10 -0.02 -3.87
C ARG A 171 -2.61 -0.14 -3.54
N LEU A 172 -2.18 -1.37 -3.30
CA LEU A 172 -0.76 -1.70 -3.15
C LEU A 172 -0.34 -2.50 -4.38
N ASN A 173 0.37 -1.85 -5.30
CA ASN A 173 0.50 -2.27 -6.69
C ASN A 173 -0.92 -2.43 -7.29
N HIS A 174 -1.31 -3.61 -7.74
CA HIS A 174 -2.64 -3.85 -8.31
C HIS A 174 -3.62 -4.47 -7.30
N GLN A 175 -3.17 -4.77 -6.07
CA GLN A 175 -4.00 -5.41 -5.05
C GLN A 175 -4.82 -4.38 -4.28
N LEU A 176 -6.11 -4.66 -4.12
CA LEU A 176 -6.99 -3.89 -3.26
C LEU A 176 -6.55 -4.05 -1.80
N ALA A 177 -6.43 -2.96 -1.08
CA ALA A 177 -6.14 -2.93 0.33
C ALA A 177 -7.20 -2.09 1.05
N VAL A 178 -7.92 -2.69 1.96
CA VAL A 178 -8.89 -1.98 2.81
C VAL A 178 -8.34 -1.95 4.23
N THR A 179 -8.36 -0.77 4.85
CA THR A 179 -7.95 -0.58 6.24
C THR A 179 -9.12 -0.04 7.04
N VAL A 180 -9.47 -0.71 8.12
CA VAL A 180 -10.43 -0.24 9.13
C VAL A 180 -9.66 0.17 10.37
N TYR A 181 -9.98 1.36 10.89
CA TYR A 181 -9.40 1.94 12.10
C TYR A 181 -10.36 1.75 13.27
N TYR A 182 -9.84 1.18 14.36
CA TYR A 182 -10.60 0.99 15.60
C TYR A 182 -9.98 1.84 16.69
N GLN A 183 -10.82 2.31 17.60
CA GLN A 183 -10.43 3.13 18.74
C GLN A 183 -11.01 2.59 20.03
N ARG A 184 -10.20 2.59 21.10
CA ARG A 184 -10.59 2.31 22.48
C ARG A 184 -9.92 3.33 23.40
N GLY A 185 -10.69 4.30 23.93
CA GLY A 185 -10.14 5.45 24.63
C GLY A 185 -9.18 6.24 23.71
N SER A 186 -7.97 6.49 24.18
CA SER A 186 -6.91 7.15 23.41
C SER A 186 -6.14 6.22 22.46
N ARG A 187 -6.31 4.91 22.57
CA ARG A 187 -5.58 3.93 21.75
C ARG A 187 -6.27 3.72 20.42
N ARG A 188 -5.47 3.63 19.36
CA ARG A 188 -5.94 3.33 18.01
C ARG A 188 -5.16 2.16 17.41
N ILE A 189 -5.89 1.24 16.82
CA ILE A 189 -5.34 0.15 16.01
C ILE A 189 -5.89 0.26 14.60
N ALA A 190 -5.20 -0.34 13.63
CA ALA A 190 -5.64 -0.40 12.25
C ALA A 190 -5.51 -1.82 11.75
N TYR A 191 -6.59 -2.34 11.18
CA TYR A 191 -6.64 -3.64 10.55
C TYR A 191 -6.71 -3.45 9.04
N THR A 192 -5.72 -3.95 8.33
CA THR A 192 -5.63 -3.91 6.86
C THR A 192 -5.77 -5.32 6.31
N ILE A 193 -6.66 -5.48 5.35
CA ILE A 193 -6.79 -6.72 4.56
C ILE A 193 -6.42 -6.38 3.13
N LEU A 194 -5.46 -7.16 2.58
CA LEU A 194 -5.09 -7.09 1.16
C LEU A 194 -5.70 -8.26 0.42
N ALA A 195 -6.25 -7.96 -0.75
CA ALA A 195 -6.78 -8.97 -1.65
C ALA A 195 -5.71 -10.00 -2.06
N ALA A 196 -6.15 -11.19 -2.41
CA ALA A 196 -5.28 -12.25 -2.92
C ALA A 196 -4.51 -11.79 -4.20
N PRO A 197 -3.32 -12.35 -4.46
CA PRO A 197 -2.63 -13.38 -3.70
C PRO A 197 -1.92 -12.82 -2.45
N ALA A 198 -1.76 -13.67 -1.42
CA ALA A 198 -1.09 -13.29 -0.19
C ALA A 198 0.35 -12.84 -0.44
N LEU A 199 0.77 -11.80 0.26
CA LEU A 199 2.13 -11.27 0.17
C LEU A 199 3.16 -12.28 0.69
N ARG A 200 4.40 -12.15 0.23
CA ARG A 200 5.52 -12.88 0.81
C ARG A 200 5.71 -12.44 2.27
N TRP A 201 6.04 -13.41 3.10
CA TRP A 201 6.29 -13.17 4.51
C TRP A 201 7.63 -12.46 4.70
N PRO A 202 7.73 -11.44 5.56
CA PRO A 202 9.01 -10.96 6.02
C PRO A 202 9.66 -12.11 6.83
N GLY A 203 10.95 -12.34 6.69
CA GLY A 203 11.68 -13.38 7.44
C GLY A 203 11.82 -13.07 8.94
N THR A 204 10.71 -12.76 9.63
CA THR A 204 10.65 -12.34 11.03
C THR A 204 10.19 -13.48 11.94
N ALA A 205 10.16 -13.25 13.23
CA ALA A 205 9.73 -14.24 14.22
C ALA A 205 8.32 -14.74 13.92
N GLN A 206 8.19 -16.06 13.78
CA GLN A 206 6.95 -16.75 13.49
C GLN A 206 6.47 -17.46 14.76
N ARG A 207 5.16 -17.48 14.97
CA ARG A 207 4.54 -18.27 16.03
C ARG A 207 3.18 -18.79 15.58
N GLN A 208 2.75 -19.86 16.20
CA GLN A 208 1.40 -20.40 16.01
C GLN A 208 0.45 -19.81 17.07
N VAL A 209 -0.70 -19.29 16.60
CA VAL A 209 -1.79 -18.84 17.46
C VAL A 209 -3.08 -19.52 17.00
N ARG A 210 -3.62 -20.41 17.80
CA ARG A 210 -4.80 -21.22 17.45
C ARG A 210 -4.66 -21.96 16.10
N GLY A 211 -3.45 -22.50 15.81
CA GLY A 211 -3.16 -23.18 14.55
C GLY A 211 -2.93 -22.27 13.35
N ILE A 212 -3.00 -20.95 13.53
CA ILE A 212 -2.73 -19.97 12.48
C ILE A 212 -1.31 -19.45 12.66
N GLU A 213 -0.54 -19.49 11.58
CA GLU A 213 0.81 -18.91 11.58
C GLU A 213 0.72 -17.38 11.58
N VAL A 214 1.36 -16.76 12.56
CA VAL A 214 1.39 -15.32 12.78
C VAL A 214 2.82 -14.83 12.84
N GLN A 215 3.14 -13.79 12.13
CA GLN A 215 4.40 -13.08 12.26
C GLN A 215 4.21 -11.74 12.98
N SER A 216 5.21 -11.34 13.74
CA SER A 216 5.20 -10.05 14.44
C SER A 216 6.51 -9.30 14.24
N PHE A 217 6.40 -7.98 14.11
CA PHE A 217 7.55 -7.06 14.01
C PHE A 217 7.14 -5.66 14.45
N THR A 218 8.12 -4.79 14.61
CA THR A 218 7.87 -3.37 14.92
C THR A 218 8.25 -2.50 13.72
N SER A 219 7.41 -1.55 13.38
CA SER A 219 7.69 -0.56 12.34
C SER A 219 7.06 0.78 12.71
N HIS A 220 7.82 1.87 12.56
CA HIS A 220 7.37 3.24 12.86
C HIS A 220 6.75 3.38 14.28
N GLY A 221 7.37 2.74 15.29
CA GLY A 221 6.89 2.77 16.67
C GLY A 221 5.57 2.02 16.94
N ARG A 222 5.12 1.21 16.00
CA ARG A 222 3.92 0.37 16.13
C ARG A 222 4.27 -1.10 16.13
N THR A 223 3.60 -1.85 16.97
CA THR A 223 3.61 -3.31 16.91
C THR A 223 2.70 -3.74 15.75
N ILE A 224 3.18 -4.67 14.95
CA ILE A 224 2.48 -5.21 13.79
C ILE A 224 2.43 -6.71 13.92
N ILE A 225 1.26 -7.28 13.68
CA ILE A 225 1.10 -8.71 13.44
C ILE A 225 0.53 -8.93 12.05
N THR A 226 0.93 -10.01 11.41
CA THR A 226 0.42 -10.39 10.09
C THR A 226 0.17 -11.89 10.01
N TRP A 227 -0.88 -12.26 9.29
CA TRP A 227 -1.25 -13.64 9.01
C TRP A 227 -1.93 -13.76 7.65
N ARG A 228 -2.15 -14.98 7.21
CA ARG A 228 -2.88 -15.28 5.98
C ARG A 228 -4.25 -15.86 6.31
N ARG A 229 -5.25 -15.43 5.54
CA ARG A 229 -6.62 -15.95 5.62
C ARG A 229 -7.19 -16.07 4.21
N THR A 230 -7.61 -17.27 3.79
CA THR A 230 -8.19 -17.52 2.46
C THR A 230 -7.40 -16.86 1.31
N GLY A 231 -6.06 -17.00 1.31
CA GLY A 231 -5.21 -16.39 0.28
C GLY A 231 -4.99 -14.88 0.39
N HIS A 232 -5.59 -14.21 1.38
CA HIS A 232 -5.41 -12.78 1.66
C HIS A 232 -4.30 -12.55 2.69
N THR A 233 -3.71 -11.36 2.68
CA THR A 233 -2.79 -10.91 3.74
C THR A 233 -3.55 -10.01 4.71
N CYS A 234 -3.54 -10.40 5.97
CA CYS A 234 -4.10 -9.64 7.07
C CYS A 234 -2.97 -8.97 7.86
N VAL A 235 -3.09 -7.69 8.16
CA VAL A 235 -2.11 -6.90 8.92
C VAL A 235 -2.85 -6.11 9.99
N LEU A 236 -2.53 -6.34 11.26
CA LEU A 236 -3.06 -5.59 12.39
C LEU A 236 -1.93 -4.80 13.05
N SER A 237 -2.09 -3.50 13.19
CA SER A 237 -1.07 -2.61 13.74
C SER A 237 -1.61 -1.75 14.88
N GLY A 238 -0.82 -1.55 15.93
CA GLY A 238 -1.20 -0.71 17.06
C GLY A 238 0.01 -0.05 17.73
N ALA A 239 -0.12 1.22 18.12
CA ALA A 239 0.83 1.88 18.98
C ALA A 239 0.47 1.59 20.44
N GLY A 240 1.47 1.25 21.27
CA GLY A 240 1.26 0.94 22.68
C GLY A 240 0.40 -0.32 22.95
N VAL A 241 0.33 -1.24 21.99
CA VAL A 241 -0.34 -2.54 22.12
C VAL A 241 0.69 -3.62 21.82
N SER A 242 0.81 -4.62 22.70
CA SER A 242 1.74 -5.75 22.51
C SER A 242 1.29 -6.67 21.38
N ALA A 243 2.21 -7.44 20.82
CA ALA A 243 1.91 -8.45 19.80
C ALA A 243 0.90 -9.49 20.31
N ASP A 244 0.99 -9.88 21.59
CA ASP A 244 0.01 -10.79 22.22
C ASP A 244 -1.38 -10.15 22.36
N GLY A 245 -1.43 -8.85 22.71
CA GLY A 245 -2.67 -8.11 22.76
C GLY A 245 -3.36 -8.02 21.41
N LEU A 246 -2.60 -7.73 20.35
CA LEU A 246 -3.11 -7.71 18.99
C LEU A 246 -3.56 -9.12 18.54
N ALA A 247 -2.79 -10.16 18.86
CA ALA A 247 -3.15 -11.53 18.49
C ALA A 247 -4.40 -12.02 19.24
N LYS A 248 -4.53 -11.73 20.53
CA LYS A 248 -5.76 -12.01 21.27
C LYS A 248 -6.98 -11.36 20.61
N LEU A 249 -6.84 -10.12 20.18
CA LEU A 249 -7.91 -9.39 19.50
C LEU A 249 -8.22 -9.98 18.12
N ALA A 250 -7.20 -10.29 17.31
CA ALA A 250 -7.36 -10.83 15.95
C ALA A 250 -8.02 -12.21 15.92
N PHE A 251 -7.84 -13.00 16.98
CA PHE A 251 -8.29 -14.38 17.10
C PHE A 251 -9.24 -14.61 18.29
N SER A 252 -9.83 -13.53 18.88
CA SER A 252 -10.97 -13.66 19.78
C SER A 252 -12.16 -14.13 18.96
N ASP A 253 -12.78 -15.20 19.39
CA ASP A 253 -14.07 -15.68 18.89
C ASP A 253 -15.17 -14.74 19.38
#